data_84d0c67f138e29c7ab0944534a3d5258
#
_entry.id   84d0c67f138e29c7ab0944534a3d5258
#
_cell.length_a   1.000
_cell.length_b   1.000
_cell.length_c   1.000
_cell.angle_alpha   90.00
_cell.angle_beta   90.00
_cell.angle_gamma   90.00
#
_symmetry.space_group_name_H-M   'P 1'
#
loop_
_entity.id
_entity.type
_entity.pdbx_description
1 polymer ?
#
loop_
_entity_poly.entity_id
_entity_poly.type
_entity_poly.pdbx_seq_one_letter_code
_entity_poly.pdbx_strand_id
1 'polypeptide(L)'
;MKAAYKPGGTSSSRLLLQRQGDLLRRYLQQTVIPFSKHYAPLADDLRRIRSVDDLRHLPFTLKRDVQESPRDFILIPDKKILARRPSTLLRALCQGRHAVEESFEREFRPSFMTFTTGRSAQPLPFLYTARDLHHLQTAGDRIMHICGAKREMRMLNMFPYAPHLAFWQSHYAGTEFGVLMVSSGG
;
A
#
# COMPACT_ATOMS: atom_id res chain seq x y z
N MET A 1 -31.54 -8.88 2.56
CA MET A 1 -31.82 -7.95 1.44
C MET A 1 -30.55 -7.18 1.14
N LYS A 2 -29.80 -7.57 0.11
CA LYS A 2 -28.52 -6.90 -0.28
C LYS A 2 -28.89 -5.71 -1.15
N ALA A 3 -28.71 -4.50 -0.65
CA ALA A 3 -28.75 -3.30 -1.47
C ALA A 3 -27.56 -3.33 -2.42
N ALA A 4 -27.83 -3.61 -3.69
CA ALA A 4 -26.84 -3.47 -4.75
C ALA A 4 -26.52 -1.97 -4.88
N TYR A 5 -25.29 -1.59 -4.58
CA TYR A 5 -24.76 -0.27 -4.89
C TYR A 5 -24.84 -0.07 -6.40
N LYS A 6 -25.81 0.71 -6.87
CA LYS A 6 -25.85 1.22 -8.24
C LYS A 6 -24.98 2.46 -8.30
N PRO A 7 -23.90 2.50 -9.07
CA PRO A 7 -23.17 3.73 -9.32
C PRO A 7 -23.98 4.63 -10.25
N GLY A 8 -24.94 5.35 -9.70
CA GLY A 8 -25.56 6.51 -10.34
C GLY A 8 -24.54 7.65 -10.34
N GLY A 9 -23.51 7.53 -11.19
CA GLY A 9 -22.37 8.43 -11.11
C GLY A 9 -22.68 9.76 -11.78
N THR A 10 -22.56 10.82 -10.99
CA THR A 10 -22.25 12.16 -11.47
C THR A 10 -20.97 12.10 -12.33
N SER A 11 -20.75 13.04 -13.23
CA SER A 11 -19.52 13.13 -14.07
C SER A 11 -18.22 12.96 -13.24
N SER A 12 -18.22 13.44 -12.01
CA SER A 12 -17.13 13.30 -11.03
C SER A 12 -16.82 11.84 -10.65
N SER A 13 -17.86 11.00 -10.46
CA SER A 13 -17.67 9.59 -10.09
C SER A 13 -17.06 8.78 -11.24
N ARG A 14 -17.42 9.06 -12.48
CA ARG A 14 -16.85 8.40 -13.66
C ARG A 14 -15.37 8.74 -13.82
N LEU A 15 -15.01 10.00 -13.67
CA LEU A 15 -13.61 10.44 -13.72
C LEU A 15 -12.77 9.80 -12.61
N LEU A 16 -13.33 9.65 -11.40
CA LEU A 16 -12.67 8.98 -10.29
C LEU A 16 -12.40 7.49 -10.61
N LEU A 17 -13.42 6.77 -11.10
CA LEU A 17 -13.28 5.35 -11.48
C LEU A 17 -12.26 5.16 -12.61
N GLN A 18 -12.28 6.02 -13.62
CA GLN A 18 -11.30 6.01 -14.70
C GLN A 18 -9.88 6.22 -14.15
N ARG A 19 -9.68 7.23 -13.30
CA ARG A 19 -8.38 7.50 -12.66
C ARG A 19 -7.90 6.33 -11.81
N GLN A 20 -8.79 5.68 -11.06
CA GLN A 20 -8.46 4.48 -10.29
C GLN A 20 -8.00 3.34 -11.20
N GLY A 21 -8.70 3.09 -12.32
CA GLY A 21 -8.32 2.09 -13.30
C GLY A 21 -6.95 2.38 -13.93
N ASP A 22 -6.67 3.63 -14.29
CA ASP A 22 -5.39 4.03 -14.85
C ASP A 22 -4.22 3.89 -13.85
N LEU A 23 -4.44 4.24 -12.59
CA LEU A 23 -3.45 4.06 -11.52
C LEU A 23 -3.20 2.57 -11.25
N LEU A 24 -4.26 1.77 -11.15
CA LEU A 24 -4.17 0.32 -10.97
C LEU A 24 -3.38 -0.33 -12.10
N ARG A 25 -3.76 -0.07 -13.35
CA ARG A 25 -3.07 -0.59 -14.53
C ARG A 25 -1.59 -0.23 -14.54
N ARG A 26 -1.26 1.02 -14.25
CA ARG A 26 0.13 1.48 -14.16
C ARG A 26 0.90 0.74 -13.07
N TYR A 27 0.31 0.58 -11.90
CA TYR A 27 0.92 -0.14 -10.78
C TYR A 27 1.16 -1.61 -11.13
N LEU A 28 0.16 -2.30 -11.70
CA LEU A 28 0.30 -3.69 -12.12
C LEU A 28 1.42 -3.86 -13.15
N GLN A 29 1.44 -3.04 -14.19
CA GLN A 29 2.41 -3.15 -15.30
C GLN A 29 3.82 -2.72 -14.91
N GLN A 30 3.95 -1.70 -14.08
CA GLN A 30 5.26 -1.12 -13.76
C GLN A 30 5.88 -1.69 -12.49
N THR A 31 5.09 -2.29 -11.61
CA THR A 31 5.58 -2.69 -10.28
C THR A 31 5.28 -4.16 -10.01
N VAL A 32 4.03 -4.59 -10.11
CA VAL A 32 3.67 -5.97 -9.72
C VAL A 32 4.25 -6.99 -10.69
N ILE A 33 3.94 -6.86 -11.98
CA ILE A 33 4.40 -7.82 -13.00
C ILE A 33 5.93 -7.98 -13.04
N PRO A 34 6.73 -6.90 -13.04
CA PRO A 34 8.18 -7.05 -13.13
C PRO A 34 8.87 -7.46 -11.82
N PHE A 35 8.24 -7.28 -10.65
CA PHE A 35 8.93 -7.40 -9.36
C PHE A 35 8.32 -8.42 -8.39
N SER A 36 7.14 -8.99 -8.68
CA SER A 36 6.52 -10.01 -7.84
C SER A 36 6.72 -11.40 -8.42
N LYS A 37 7.32 -12.30 -7.65
CA LYS A 37 7.43 -13.70 -8.04
C LYS A 37 6.08 -14.41 -8.00
N HIS A 38 5.26 -14.11 -6.98
CA HIS A 38 3.95 -14.73 -6.81
C HIS A 38 3.02 -14.44 -8.00
N TYR A 39 3.03 -13.19 -8.49
CA TYR A 39 2.16 -12.77 -9.58
C TYR A 39 2.77 -12.95 -10.98
N ALA A 40 4.02 -13.38 -11.10
CA ALA A 40 4.65 -13.63 -12.39
C ALA A 40 3.88 -14.61 -13.28
N PRO A 41 3.34 -15.75 -12.77
CA PRO A 41 2.53 -16.68 -13.58
C PRO A 41 1.23 -16.06 -14.12
N LEU A 42 0.71 -15.03 -13.46
CA LEU A 42 -0.53 -14.32 -13.82
C LEU A 42 -0.28 -13.07 -14.66
N ALA A 43 0.94 -12.88 -15.18
CA ALA A 43 1.32 -11.64 -15.87
C ALA A 43 0.39 -11.29 -17.04
N ASP A 44 -0.09 -12.27 -17.80
CA ASP A 44 -0.98 -12.03 -18.95
C ASP A 44 -2.39 -11.62 -18.51
N ASP A 45 -2.91 -12.22 -17.45
CA ASP A 45 -4.19 -11.82 -16.86
C ASP A 45 -4.10 -10.41 -16.25
N LEU A 46 -3.01 -10.12 -15.53
CA LEU A 46 -2.76 -8.79 -14.97
C LEU A 46 -2.64 -7.71 -16.06
N ARG A 47 -2.10 -8.02 -17.22
CA ARG A 47 -2.04 -7.08 -18.37
C ARG A 47 -3.41 -6.77 -18.96
N ARG A 48 -4.39 -7.66 -18.79
CA ARG A 48 -5.78 -7.48 -19.28
C ARG A 48 -6.61 -6.58 -18.39
N ILE A 49 -6.19 -6.36 -17.13
CA ILE A 49 -6.89 -5.50 -16.18
C ILE A 49 -6.93 -4.05 -16.68
N ARG A 50 -8.13 -3.48 -16.78
CA ARG A 50 -8.39 -2.10 -17.21
C ARG A 50 -9.07 -1.27 -16.13
N SER A 51 -9.85 -1.92 -15.29
CA SER A 51 -10.65 -1.30 -14.23
C SER A 51 -10.47 -2.06 -12.90
N VAL A 52 -10.94 -1.48 -11.81
CA VAL A 52 -10.96 -2.15 -10.50
C VAL A 52 -11.90 -3.37 -10.54
N ASP A 53 -12.97 -3.31 -11.33
CA ASP A 53 -13.93 -4.42 -11.44
C ASP A 53 -13.33 -5.67 -12.09
N ASP A 54 -12.31 -5.52 -12.91
CA ASP A 54 -11.64 -6.65 -13.56
C ASP A 54 -10.86 -7.52 -12.58
N LEU A 55 -10.51 -6.99 -11.39
CA LEU A 55 -9.81 -7.74 -10.34
C LEU A 55 -10.59 -8.98 -9.90
N ARG A 56 -11.91 -9.00 -10.04
CA ARG A 56 -12.75 -10.17 -9.73
C ARG A 56 -12.46 -11.41 -10.58
N HIS A 57 -11.78 -11.25 -11.71
CA HIS A 57 -11.39 -12.34 -12.62
C HIS A 57 -10.05 -12.98 -12.22
N LEU A 58 -9.33 -12.38 -11.28
CA LEU A 58 -8.10 -12.96 -10.76
C LEU A 58 -8.40 -13.98 -9.64
N PRO A 59 -7.58 -15.01 -9.49
CA PRO A 59 -7.71 -15.94 -8.37
C PRO A 59 -7.50 -15.21 -7.04
N PHE A 60 -8.20 -15.67 -6.00
CA PHE A 60 -7.99 -15.14 -4.65
C PHE A 60 -6.65 -15.60 -4.09
N THR A 61 -5.92 -14.68 -3.50
CA THR A 61 -4.76 -14.99 -2.66
C THR A 61 -5.25 -15.41 -1.26
N LEU A 62 -4.93 -16.62 -0.85
CA LEU A 62 -5.30 -17.12 0.46
C LEU A 62 -4.18 -16.89 1.48
N LYS A 63 -4.54 -16.84 2.76
CA LYS A 63 -3.55 -16.68 3.84
C LYS A 63 -2.47 -17.77 3.81
N ARG A 64 -2.84 -19.01 3.47
CA ARG A 64 -1.90 -20.13 3.32
C ARG A 64 -0.83 -19.87 2.26
N ASP A 65 -1.21 -19.25 1.12
CA ASP A 65 -0.30 -18.98 0.02
C ASP A 65 0.82 -18.03 0.49
N VAL A 66 0.44 -17.00 1.27
CA VAL A 66 1.40 -16.07 1.87
C VAL A 66 2.25 -16.74 2.95
N GLN A 67 1.69 -17.68 3.71
CA GLN A 67 2.42 -18.40 4.76
C GLN A 67 3.44 -19.40 4.20
N GLU A 68 3.10 -20.06 3.10
CA GLU A 68 3.98 -21.04 2.44
C GLU A 68 5.18 -20.35 1.77
N SER A 69 4.98 -19.18 1.18
CA SER A 69 6.03 -18.47 0.43
C SER A 69 5.99 -16.95 0.67
N PRO A 70 6.21 -16.47 1.90
CA PRO A 70 6.05 -15.04 2.21
C PRO A 70 7.00 -14.13 1.41
N ARG A 71 8.18 -14.63 1.02
CA ARG A 71 9.14 -13.88 0.21
C ARG A 71 8.68 -13.60 -1.22
N ASP A 72 7.81 -14.45 -1.78
CA ASP A 72 7.34 -14.30 -3.16
C ASP A 72 6.30 -13.16 -3.29
N PHE A 73 5.75 -12.73 -2.15
CA PHE A 73 4.85 -11.57 -2.07
C PHE A 73 5.58 -10.24 -1.88
N ILE A 74 6.89 -10.27 -1.63
CA ILE A 74 7.70 -9.05 -1.51
C ILE A 74 8.10 -8.60 -2.91
N LEU A 75 7.82 -7.33 -3.23
CA LEU A 75 8.24 -6.72 -4.47
C LEU A 75 9.74 -6.43 -4.43
N ILE A 76 10.52 -7.20 -5.18
CA ILE A 76 11.98 -7.04 -5.25
C ILE A 76 12.33 -6.35 -6.57
N PRO A 77 12.77 -5.07 -6.54
CA PRO A 77 13.04 -4.31 -7.74
C PRO A 77 14.28 -4.81 -8.47
N ASP A 78 14.17 -4.98 -9.79
CA ASP A 78 15.34 -5.13 -10.66
C ASP A 78 15.90 -3.75 -11.01
N LYS A 79 17.12 -3.46 -10.55
CA LYS A 79 17.81 -2.19 -10.80
C LYS A 79 17.97 -1.89 -12.28
N LYS A 80 18.16 -2.92 -13.15
CA LYS A 80 18.28 -2.74 -14.60
C LYS A 80 16.96 -2.28 -15.22
N ILE A 81 15.83 -2.85 -14.77
CA ILE A 81 14.49 -2.46 -15.23
C ILE A 81 14.18 -1.03 -14.76
N LEU A 82 14.48 -0.70 -13.50
CA LEU A 82 14.25 0.64 -12.96
C LEU A 82 15.08 1.70 -13.68
N ALA A 83 16.35 1.43 -13.95
CA ALA A 83 17.24 2.38 -14.62
C ALA A 83 16.79 2.72 -16.05
N ARG A 84 16.10 1.81 -16.74
CA ARG A 84 15.61 2.00 -18.13
C ARG A 84 14.29 2.75 -18.20
N ARG A 85 13.64 3.04 -17.08
CA ARG A 85 12.35 3.76 -17.11
C ARG A 85 12.54 5.21 -17.58
N PRO A 86 11.69 5.73 -18.49
CA PRO A 86 11.79 7.11 -18.97
C PRO A 86 11.76 8.13 -17.83
N SER A 87 10.93 7.88 -16.81
CA SER A 87 10.84 8.74 -15.61
C SER A 87 12.15 8.76 -14.80
N THR A 88 12.86 7.64 -14.73
CA THR A 88 14.16 7.52 -14.06
C THR A 88 15.23 8.27 -14.84
N LEU A 89 15.26 8.10 -16.18
CA LEU A 89 16.20 8.79 -17.04
C LEU A 89 16.00 10.31 -16.98
N LEU A 90 14.75 10.78 -17.06
CA LEU A 90 14.42 12.20 -16.94
C LEU A 90 14.85 12.76 -15.58
N ARG A 91 14.58 12.03 -14.50
CA ARG A 91 14.99 12.44 -13.14
C ARG A 91 16.53 12.48 -13.03
N ALA A 92 17.23 11.49 -13.59
CA ALA A 92 18.69 11.47 -13.58
C ALA A 92 19.29 12.67 -14.31
N LEU A 93 18.67 13.10 -15.42
CA LEU A 93 19.08 14.29 -16.17
C LEU A 93 18.79 15.59 -15.42
N CYS A 94 17.62 15.71 -14.78
CA CYS A 94 17.20 16.95 -14.12
C CYS A 94 17.75 17.12 -12.69
N GLN A 95 17.90 16.03 -11.94
CA GLN A 95 18.19 16.04 -10.49
C GLN A 95 19.47 15.28 -10.12
N GLY A 96 20.11 14.63 -11.11
CA GLY A 96 21.30 13.83 -10.90
C GLY A 96 21.03 12.38 -10.42
N ARG A 97 22.07 11.56 -10.47
CA ARG A 97 22.00 10.12 -10.11
C ARG A 97 21.67 9.90 -8.64
N HIS A 98 22.19 10.73 -7.75
CA HIS A 98 21.95 10.63 -6.30
C HIS A 98 20.47 10.73 -5.96
N ALA A 99 19.74 11.68 -6.58
CA ALA A 99 18.29 11.83 -6.37
C ALA A 99 17.49 10.60 -6.86
N VAL A 100 17.98 9.92 -7.89
CA VAL A 100 17.39 8.65 -8.36
C VAL A 100 17.59 7.54 -7.33
N GLU A 101 18.81 7.39 -6.81
CA GLU A 101 19.14 6.38 -5.80
C GLU A 101 18.33 6.60 -4.52
N GLU A 102 18.26 7.82 -4.03
CA GLU A 102 17.45 8.18 -2.86
C GLU A 102 15.96 7.87 -3.08
N SER A 103 15.44 8.15 -4.28
CA SER A 103 14.06 7.81 -4.63
C SER A 103 13.82 6.30 -4.61
N PHE A 104 14.76 5.50 -5.06
CA PHE A 104 14.65 4.03 -5.02
C PHE A 104 14.76 3.49 -3.59
N GLU A 105 15.65 4.05 -2.78
CA GLU A 105 15.74 3.72 -1.36
C GLU A 105 14.40 3.96 -0.66
N ARG A 106 13.79 5.10 -0.86
CA ARG A 106 12.46 5.42 -0.29
C ARG A 106 11.35 4.50 -0.77
N GLU A 107 11.39 4.09 -2.03
CA GLU A 107 10.33 3.29 -2.66
C GLU A 107 10.46 1.80 -2.32
N PHE A 108 11.66 1.27 -2.20
CA PHE A 108 11.88 -0.18 -2.15
C PHE A 108 12.68 -0.68 -0.95
N ARG A 109 13.37 0.18 -0.20
CA ARG A 109 14.11 -0.25 0.98
C ARG A 109 13.18 -0.37 2.18
N PRO A 110 13.01 -1.57 2.77
CA PRO A 110 12.25 -1.72 4.00
C PRO A 110 12.90 -0.93 5.14
N SER A 111 12.11 -0.12 5.83
CA SER A 111 12.53 0.69 6.98
C SER A 111 11.76 0.35 8.25
N PHE A 112 10.65 -0.38 8.13
CA PHE A 112 9.82 -0.79 9.23
C PHE A 112 9.22 -2.17 8.97
N MET A 113 9.10 -2.98 10.02
CA MET A 113 8.48 -4.30 9.96
C MET A 113 7.52 -4.49 11.12
N THR A 114 6.35 -5.05 10.82
CA THR A 114 5.36 -5.47 11.82
C THR A 114 4.76 -6.81 11.42
N PHE A 115 3.89 -7.36 12.25
CA PHE A 115 3.33 -8.69 12.05
C PHE A 115 1.82 -8.68 12.22
N THR A 116 1.15 -9.65 11.59
CA THR A 116 -0.25 -9.92 11.89
C THR A 116 -0.38 -10.65 13.21
N THR A 117 -1.44 -10.36 13.95
CA THR A 117 -1.88 -11.14 15.10
C THR A 117 -2.81 -12.24 14.64
N GLY A 118 -2.32 -13.46 14.60
CA GLY A 118 -3.15 -14.63 14.31
C GLY A 118 -3.22 -15.55 15.52
N ARG A 119 -4.42 -15.88 15.99
CA ARG A 119 -4.61 -16.85 17.08
C ARG A 119 -4.19 -18.29 16.73
N SER A 120 -4.10 -18.63 15.44
CA SER A 120 -4.00 -20.02 14.97
C SER A 120 -2.85 -20.30 14.01
N ALA A 121 -1.98 -19.34 13.71
CA ALA A 121 -0.92 -19.53 12.72
C ALA A 121 0.30 -18.64 13.04
N GLN A 122 1.42 -18.99 12.46
CA GLN A 122 2.62 -18.15 12.55
C GLN A 122 2.31 -16.70 12.11
N PRO A 123 2.81 -15.69 12.83
CA PRO A 123 2.64 -14.29 12.43
C PRO A 123 3.25 -14.04 11.05
N LEU A 124 2.52 -13.35 10.19
CA LEU A 124 3.02 -12.93 8.88
C LEU A 124 3.76 -11.60 9.01
N PRO A 125 5.00 -11.49 8.51
CA PRO A 125 5.72 -10.22 8.48
C PRO A 125 5.17 -9.31 7.40
N PHE A 126 5.00 -8.02 7.73
CA PHE A 126 4.71 -6.95 6.79
C PHE A 126 5.86 -5.96 6.80
N LEU A 127 6.48 -5.79 5.65
CA LEU A 127 7.57 -4.86 5.44
C LEU A 127 7.02 -3.55 4.86
N TYR A 128 7.43 -2.43 5.43
CA TYR A 128 7.06 -1.10 4.98
C TYR A 128 8.31 -0.34 4.56
N THR A 129 8.23 0.28 3.40
CA THR A 129 9.20 1.28 2.96
C THR A 129 8.83 2.66 3.51
N ALA A 130 9.70 3.65 3.38
CA ALA A 130 9.35 5.03 3.75
C ALA A 130 8.13 5.55 2.96
N ARG A 131 7.97 5.11 1.71
CA ARG A 131 6.81 5.43 0.88
C ARG A 131 5.53 4.80 1.42
N ASP A 132 5.59 3.53 1.84
CA ASP A 132 4.43 2.84 2.41
C ASP A 132 3.97 3.49 3.72
N LEU A 133 4.92 3.89 4.58
CA LEU A 133 4.62 4.63 5.81
C LEU A 133 3.94 5.96 5.51
N HIS A 134 4.40 6.70 4.50
CA HIS A 134 3.75 7.95 4.09
C HIS A 134 2.33 7.70 3.56
N HIS A 135 2.09 6.62 2.80
CA HIS A 135 0.74 6.25 2.38
C HIS A 135 -0.15 5.85 3.56
N LEU A 136 0.40 5.14 4.54
CA LEU A 136 -0.30 4.78 5.77
C LEU A 136 -0.73 6.03 6.55
N GLN A 137 0.16 6.99 6.71
CA GLN A 137 -0.11 8.30 7.33
C GLN A 137 -1.22 9.04 6.58
N THR A 138 -1.10 9.17 5.26
CA THR A 138 -2.11 9.84 4.41
C THR A 138 -3.48 9.18 4.49
N ALA A 139 -3.53 7.83 4.49
CA ALA A 139 -4.78 7.09 4.64
C ALA A 139 -5.37 7.29 6.04
N GLY A 140 -4.52 7.29 7.06
CA GLY A 140 -4.91 7.55 8.45
C GLY A 140 -5.48 8.94 8.65
N ASP A 141 -4.84 9.97 8.11
CA ASP A 141 -5.35 11.36 8.13
C ASP A 141 -6.76 11.46 7.53
N ARG A 142 -6.99 10.81 6.39
CA ARG A 142 -8.33 10.76 5.77
C ARG A 142 -9.36 10.07 6.66
N ILE A 143 -8.99 8.99 7.33
CA ILE A 143 -9.88 8.30 8.28
C ILE A 143 -10.24 9.23 9.43
N MET A 144 -9.28 9.95 10.00
CA MET A 144 -9.50 10.92 11.07
C MET A 144 -10.51 12.00 10.65
N HIS A 145 -10.38 12.54 9.42
CA HIS A 145 -11.33 13.50 8.88
C HIS A 145 -12.74 12.89 8.70
N ILE A 146 -12.85 11.66 8.19
CA ILE A 146 -14.14 10.96 8.01
C ILE A 146 -14.81 10.72 9.36
N CYS A 147 -14.03 10.39 10.40
CA CYS A 147 -14.54 10.22 11.76
C CYS A 147 -14.89 11.53 12.47
N GLY A 148 -14.68 12.69 11.82
CA GLY A 148 -14.96 13.99 12.42
C GLY A 148 -13.99 14.36 13.55
N ALA A 149 -12.78 13.79 13.55
CA ALA A 149 -11.75 14.14 14.54
C ALA A 149 -11.36 15.61 14.41
N LYS A 150 -10.97 16.21 15.54
CA LYS A 150 -10.46 17.59 15.63
C LYS A 150 -9.10 17.57 16.29
N ARG A 151 -8.21 18.50 15.91
CA ARG A 151 -6.82 18.54 16.42
C ARG A 151 -6.72 18.78 17.94
N GLU A 152 -7.74 19.40 18.52
CA GLU A 152 -7.84 19.66 19.97
C GLU A 152 -8.18 18.40 20.77
N MET A 153 -8.61 17.32 20.09
CA MET A 153 -8.94 16.05 20.71
C MET A 153 -7.67 15.32 21.16
N ARG A 154 -7.85 14.42 22.12
CA ARG A 154 -6.82 13.48 22.59
C ARG A 154 -7.21 12.08 22.16
N MET A 155 -6.27 11.34 21.62
CA MET A 155 -6.49 9.95 21.19
C MET A 155 -5.68 9.01 22.07
N LEU A 156 -6.37 8.10 22.78
CA LEU A 156 -5.74 7.04 23.53
C LEU A 156 -5.62 5.79 22.67
N ASN A 157 -4.39 5.36 22.39
CA ASN A 157 -4.10 4.13 21.69
C ASN A 157 -3.85 3.01 22.68
N MET A 158 -4.81 2.10 22.80
CA MET A 158 -4.80 0.96 23.73
C MET A 158 -4.35 -0.35 23.07
N PHE A 159 -3.94 -0.33 21.80
CA PHE A 159 -3.40 -1.52 21.17
C PHE A 159 -2.02 -1.85 21.73
N PRO A 160 -1.68 -3.14 21.89
CA PRO A 160 -0.33 -3.56 22.25
C PRO A 160 0.71 -3.08 21.22
N TYR A 161 1.90 -2.69 21.69
CA TYR A 161 2.96 -2.16 20.82
C TYR A 161 3.44 -3.15 19.77
N ALA A 162 3.76 -4.34 20.21
CA ALA A 162 4.42 -5.32 19.37
C ALA A 162 3.69 -6.67 19.45
N PRO A 163 3.68 -7.35 18.34
CA PRO A 163 4.10 -6.95 16.98
C PRO A 163 2.97 -6.36 16.14
N HIS A 164 1.96 -5.74 16.80
CA HIS A 164 0.63 -5.47 16.23
C HIS A 164 0.58 -4.31 15.26
N LEU A 165 0.18 -4.61 14.04
CA LEU A 165 -0.05 -3.61 12.99
C LEU A 165 -1.06 -2.54 13.41
N ALA A 166 -2.13 -2.91 14.12
CA ALA A 166 -3.18 -1.98 14.54
C ALA A 166 -2.67 -0.83 15.43
N PHE A 167 -1.70 -1.10 16.31
CA PHE A 167 -1.04 -0.05 17.10
C PHE A 167 -0.41 1.01 16.20
N TRP A 168 0.40 0.57 15.24
CA TRP A 168 1.15 1.46 14.37
C TRP A 168 0.26 2.22 13.39
N GLN A 169 -0.80 1.58 12.86
CA GLN A 169 -1.78 2.27 12.03
C GLN A 169 -2.45 3.41 12.79
N SER A 170 -2.89 3.17 14.03
CA SER A 170 -3.51 4.20 14.87
C SER A 170 -2.53 5.30 15.24
N HIS A 171 -1.28 4.93 15.58
CA HIS A 171 -0.23 5.87 15.92
C HIS A 171 0.10 6.81 14.77
N TYR A 172 0.38 6.26 13.58
CA TYR A 172 0.70 7.06 12.40
C TYR A 172 -0.48 7.93 11.94
N ALA A 173 -1.73 7.42 12.04
CA ALA A 173 -2.91 8.19 11.72
C ALA A 173 -3.08 9.41 12.63
N GLY A 174 -2.99 9.22 13.94
CA GLY A 174 -3.16 10.31 14.89
C GLY A 174 -2.04 11.35 14.86
N THR A 175 -0.80 10.89 14.73
CA THR A 175 0.37 11.79 14.65
C THR A 175 0.36 12.62 13.37
N GLU A 176 0.01 12.04 12.22
CA GLU A 176 -0.11 12.78 10.96
C GLU A 176 -1.24 13.80 11.01
N PHE A 177 -2.40 13.41 11.53
CA PHE A 177 -3.53 14.32 11.72
C PHE A 177 -3.24 15.45 12.71
N GLY A 178 -2.36 15.23 13.67
CA GLY A 178 -1.92 16.22 14.66
C GLY A 178 -2.75 16.28 15.94
N VAL A 179 -3.42 15.18 16.33
CA VAL A 179 -4.01 15.03 17.66
C VAL A 179 -2.95 14.65 18.69
N LEU A 180 -3.18 14.98 19.95
CA LEU A 180 -2.33 14.48 21.05
C LEU A 180 -2.54 12.96 21.19
N MET A 181 -1.52 12.20 20.78
CA MET A 181 -1.51 10.74 20.90
C MET A 181 -0.98 10.31 22.27
N VAL A 182 -1.78 9.53 22.98
CA VAL A 182 -1.37 8.86 24.24
C VAL A 182 -1.38 7.36 23.98
N SER A 183 -0.28 6.67 24.21
CA SER A 183 -0.15 5.22 23.98
C SER A 183 0.04 4.52 25.32
N SER A 184 -0.88 3.62 25.67
CA SER A 184 -0.79 2.83 26.90
C SER A 184 0.05 1.55 26.73
N GLY A 185 0.16 1.07 25.52
CA GLY A 185 0.94 -0.13 25.19
C GLY A 185 0.20 -1.45 25.46
N GLY A 186 -1.10 -1.40 25.78
CA GLY A 186 -1.94 -2.56 26.10
C GLY A 186 -1.85 -2.97 27.54
#